data_a80ac8516bdc13c1248bc0e9564cc592
#
_entry.id   a80ac8516bdc13c1248bc0e9564cc592
#
_cell.length_a   1.000
_cell.length_b   1.000
_cell.length_c   1.000
_cell.angle_alpha   90.00
_cell.angle_beta   90.00
_cell.angle_gamma   90.00
#
_symmetry.space_group_name_H-M   'P 1'
#
loop_
_entity.id
_entity.type
_entity.pdbx_description
1 polymer ?
#
loop_
_entity_poly.entity_id
_entity_poly.type
_entity_poly.pdbx_seq_one_letter_code
_entity_poly.pdbx_strand_id
1 'polypeptide(L)'
;MRDLVNLYFKGHNVVNHHVASFNDFLATEGNPNSRMQKIVDEVSVQADGTDRGIIRITPDKDSREGMNLIIRVGRSRGHDGKIELQSPPTIHVGTTEQSDMSGYRGPVITEADGSETPLTPMEARLRNLNSCSPVFVDFTVDQAESAETPLENAELIATETVKVCDLPIMVKSKGCSLDRDVVTRSLQLESITDEEYDNYLRSQKEDPRDPGGYFIVGGTERVLITLEDLAPNRVLVERNKKN
;
A
#
# COMPACT_ATOMS: atom_id res chain seq x y z
N MET A 1 -19.99 30.48 -21.58
CA MET A 1 -19.69 30.17 -20.15
C MET A 1 -19.65 28.65 -19.88
N ARG A 2 -20.69 27.90 -20.31
CA ARG A 2 -20.76 26.44 -20.14
C ARG A 2 -19.58 25.70 -20.82
N ASP A 3 -19.20 26.13 -22.02
CA ASP A 3 -18.10 25.53 -22.79
C ASP A 3 -16.73 25.81 -22.17
N LEU A 4 -16.56 26.98 -21.54
CA LEU A 4 -15.35 27.37 -20.83
C LEU A 4 -15.18 26.54 -19.55
N VAL A 5 -16.27 26.30 -18.83
CA VAL A 5 -16.28 25.43 -17.65
C VAL A 5 -15.97 23.98 -18.04
N ASN A 6 -16.59 23.48 -19.11
CA ASN A 6 -16.30 22.13 -19.62
C ASN A 6 -14.85 21.98 -20.09
N LEU A 7 -14.29 23.01 -20.73
CA LEU A 7 -12.89 23.01 -21.17
C LEU A 7 -11.92 23.01 -19.97
N TYR A 8 -12.23 23.79 -18.93
CA TYR A 8 -11.45 23.83 -17.70
C TYR A 8 -11.40 22.45 -17.03
N PHE A 9 -12.57 21.82 -16.82
CA PHE A 9 -12.65 20.52 -16.16
C PHE A 9 -12.19 19.34 -17.02
N LYS A 10 -12.07 19.48 -18.34
CA LYS A 10 -11.40 18.49 -19.18
C LYS A 10 -9.90 18.37 -18.87
N GLY A 11 -9.26 19.48 -18.47
CA GLY A 11 -7.83 19.50 -18.13
C GLY A 11 -7.53 19.41 -16.63
N HIS A 12 -8.54 19.58 -15.76
CA HIS A 12 -8.36 19.68 -14.32
C HIS A 12 -9.31 18.72 -13.59
N ASN A 13 -8.81 17.55 -13.25
CA ASN A 13 -9.57 16.64 -12.39
C ASN A 13 -9.62 17.19 -10.95
N VAL A 14 -10.81 17.46 -10.44
CA VAL A 14 -11.06 18.04 -9.11
C VAL A 14 -10.49 17.20 -7.98
N VAL A 15 -10.41 15.88 -8.15
CA VAL A 15 -9.95 14.94 -7.15
C VAL A 15 -8.50 14.46 -7.39
N ASN A 16 -7.80 15.04 -8.35
CA ASN A 16 -6.46 14.59 -8.72
C ASN A 16 -5.49 14.58 -7.53
N HIS A 17 -5.60 15.55 -6.61
CA HIS A 17 -4.77 15.61 -5.41
C HIS A 17 -5.00 14.41 -4.48
N HIS A 18 -6.24 13.90 -4.36
CA HIS A 18 -6.54 12.70 -3.59
C HIS A 18 -5.94 11.47 -4.24
N VAL A 19 -6.20 11.27 -5.54
CA VAL A 19 -5.72 10.11 -6.29
C VAL A 19 -4.19 10.09 -6.37
N ALA A 20 -3.57 11.23 -6.65
CA ALA A 20 -2.11 11.35 -6.71
C ALA A 20 -1.45 11.08 -5.35
N SER A 21 -2.02 11.63 -4.26
CA SER A 21 -1.53 11.37 -2.90
C SER A 21 -1.65 9.91 -2.50
N PHE A 22 -2.76 9.25 -2.87
CA PHE A 22 -2.96 7.84 -2.58
C PHE A 22 -2.03 6.95 -3.42
N ASN A 23 -1.82 7.29 -4.69
CA ASN A 23 -0.86 6.59 -5.55
C ASN A 23 0.59 6.71 -5.06
N ASP A 24 0.98 7.88 -4.50
CA ASP A 24 2.28 8.07 -3.85
C ASP A 24 2.40 7.26 -2.54
N PHE A 25 1.29 7.08 -1.84
CA PHE A 25 1.25 6.26 -0.62
C PHE A 25 1.41 4.77 -0.91
N LEU A 26 0.77 4.24 -1.96
CA LEU A 26 0.73 2.81 -2.25
C LEU A 26 2.11 2.23 -2.61
N ALA A 27 2.44 1.10 -2.00
CA ALA A 27 3.56 0.26 -2.39
C ALA A 27 3.19 -0.55 -3.64
N THR A 28 3.66 -0.08 -4.79
CA THR A 28 3.49 -0.74 -6.09
C THR A 28 4.86 -0.96 -6.74
N GLU A 29 4.93 -1.85 -7.73
CA GLU A 29 6.18 -2.08 -8.48
C GLU A 29 6.76 -0.81 -9.12
N GLY A 30 5.88 0.12 -9.53
CA GLY A 30 6.28 1.42 -10.07
C GLY A 30 6.64 2.46 -9.00
N ASN A 31 6.47 2.17 -7.72
CA ASN A 31 6.75 3.08 -6.60
C ASN A 31 7.45 2.36 -5.44
N PRO A 32 8.71 1.90 -5.62
CA PRO A 32 9.44 1.18 -4.59
C PRO A 32 9.75 2.03 -3.34
N ASN A 33 9.77 3.35 -3.48
CA ASN A 33 10.01 4.31 -2.38
C ASN A 33 8.70 4.93 -1.85
N SER A 34 7.60 4.18 -1.90
CA SER A 34 6.30 4.62 -1.42
C SER A 34 6.34 5.06 0.05
N ARG A 35 5.34 5.83 0.48
CA ARG A 35 5.22 6.20 1.89
C ARG A 35 4.98 4.98 2.78
N MET A 36 4.26 3.96 2.29
CA MET A 36 4.09 2.70 2.99
C MET A 36 5.45 2.04 3.24
N GLN A 37 6.31 1.97 2.20
CA GLN A 37 7.66 1.41 2.34
C GLN A 37 8.49 2.19 3.36
N LYS A 38 8.46 3.53 3.32
CA LYS A 38 9.17 4.38 4.29
C LYS A 38 8.71 4.15 5.73
N ILE A 39 7.40 3.94 5.96
CA ILE A 39 6.88 3.62 7.28
C ILE A 39 7.46 2.29 7.78
N VAL A 40 7.52 1.28 6.93
CA VAL A 40 8.12 -0.02 7.27
C VAL A 40 9.62 0.11 7.56
N ASP A 41 10.34 0.87 6.74
CA ASP A 41 11.78 1.08 6.90
C ASP A 41 12.14 1.91 8.15
N GLU A 42 11.21 2.72 8.63
CA GLU A 42 11.40 3.58 9.80
C GLU A 42 10.96 2.92 11.12
N VAL A 43 10.39 1.72 11.08
CA VAL A 43 10.05 0.98 12.31
C VAL A 43 11.33 0.75 13.12
N SER A 44 11.38 1.32 14.30
CA SER A 44 12.51 1.19 15.23
C SER A 44 11.99 1.13 16.66
N VAL A 45 12.60 0.28 17.44
CA VAL A 45 12.31 0.15 18.89
C VAL A 45 13.25 1.01 19.72
N GLN A 46 14.40 1.40 19.18
CA GLN A 46 15.41 2.18 19.89
C GLN A 46 15.29 3.68 19.59
N ALA A 47 15.41 4.50 20.65
CA ALA A 47 15.29 5.95 20.56
C ALA A 47 16.40 6.63 19.73
N ASP A 48 17.55 5.98 19.60
CA ASP A 48 18.69 6.45 18.81
C ASP A 48 18.56 6.20 17.28
N GLY A 49 17.56 5.39 16.90
CA GLY A 49 17.27 5.08 15.49
C GLY A 49 18.31 4.19 14.81
N THR A 50 19.22 3.56 15.56
CA THR A 50 20.30 2.72 15.00
C THR A 50 19.77 1.39 14.44
N ASP A 51 18.69 0.85 15.03
CA ASP A 51 18.08 -0.43 14.65
C ASP A 51 16.78 -0.23 13.85
N ARG A 52 16.80 0.58 12.81
CA ARG A 52 15.63 0.80 11.94
C ARG A 52 15.19 -0.51 11.29
N GLY A 53 13.88 -0.81 11.35
CA GLY A 53 13.29 -2.03 10.84
C GLY A 53 13.69 -3.29 11.64
N ILE A 54 14.20 -3.14 12.87
CA ILE A 54 14.67 -4.24 13.72
C ILE A 54 14.00 -4.16 15.08
N ILE A 55 13.43 -5.28 15.51
CA ILE A 55 12.80 -5.45 16.82
C ILE A 55 13.57 -6.55 17.56
N ARG A 56 14.17 -6.22 18.70
CA ARG A 56 14.86 -7.19 19.55
C ARG A 56 13.93 -7.62 20.68
N ILE A 57 13.71 -8.93 20.81
CA ILE A 57 12.93 -9.53 21.89
C ILE A 57 13.90 -10.30 22.77
N THR A 58 14.03 -9.87 24.02
CA THR A 58 14.82 -10.55 25.04
C THR A 58 13.90 -11.24 26.03
N PRO A 59 14.23 -12.46 26.49
CA PRO A 59 13.43 -13.13 27.49
C PRO A 59 13.43 -12.35 28.82
N ASP A 60 12.36 -12.46 29.55
CA ASP A 60 12.26 -11.88 30.89
C ASP A 60 13.32 -12.52 31.81
N LYS A 61 13.91 -11.74 32.71
CA LYS A 61 15.02 -12.18 33.58
C LYS A 61 14.68 -13.41 34.43
N ASP A 62 13.39 -13.67 34.63
CA ASP A 62 12.89 -14.82 35.43
C ASP A 62 12.57 -16.04 34.54
N SER A 63 12.70 -15.94 33.23
CA SER A 63 12.40 -17.02 32.27
C SER A 63 13.66 -17.86 32.00
N ARG A 64 13.68 -19.10 32.49
CA ARG A 64 14.83 -20.01 32.32
C ARG A 64 15.02 -20.59 30.92
N GLU A 65 14.04 -20.41 30.01
CA GLU A 65 14.00 -21.00 28.69
C GLU A 65 13.74 -19.99 27.55
N GLY A 66 13.98 -18.71 27.80
CA GLY A 66 13.72 -17.69 26.79
C GLY A 66 14.84 -17.61 25.75
N MET A 67 14.48 -17.56 24.48
CA MET A 67 15.41 -17.27 23.38
C MET A 67 15.46 -15.76 23.09
N ASN A 68 16.66 -15.24 22.80
CA ASN A 68 16.78 -13.90 22.26
C ASN A 68 16.44 -13.95 20.78
N LEU A 69 15.44 -13.18 20.37
CA LEU A 69 15.00 -13.11 18.97
C LEU A 69 15.24 -11.72 18.40
N ILE A 70 15.60 -11.69 17.13
CA ILE A 70 15.72 -10.47 16.34
C ILE A 70 14.73 -10.59 15.20
N ILE A 71 13.70 -9.74 15.21
CA ILE A 71 12.73 -9.65 14.12
C ILE A 71 13.12 -8.47 13.23
N ARG A 72 13.35 -8.74 11.95
CA ARG A 72 13.63 -7.71 10.95
C ARG A 72 12.41 -7.52 10.08
N VAL A 73 11.93 -6.29 10.01
CA VAL A 73 10.80 -5.89 9.18
C VAL A 73 11.34 -5.43 7.83
N GLY A 74 10.84 -6.04 6.76
CA GLY A 74 11.23 -5.67 5.40
C GLY A 74 12.66 -6.02 5.02
N ARG A 75 13.33 -6.94 5.73
CA ARG A 75 14.72 -7.37 5.46
C ARG A 75 14.83 -8.88 5.47
N SER A 76 15.51 -9.44 4.48
CA SER A 76 15.87 -10.85 4.43
C SER A 76 17.40 -11.04 4.46
N ARG A 77 17.84 -12.23 4.85
CA ARG A 77 19.24 -12.63 4.70
C ARG A 77 19.48 -13.12 3.28
N GLY A 78 20.52 -12.60 2.62
CA GLY A 78 20.97 -13.14 1.35
C GLY A 78 21.40 -14.60 1.45
N HIS A 79 21.50 -15.27 0.31
CA HIS A 79 21.84 -16.70 0.21
C HIS A 79 23.22 -17.05 0.80
N ASP A 80 24.13 -16.09 0.89
CA ASP A 80 25.49 -16.18 1.43
C ASP A 80 25.60 -15.84 2.92
N GLY A 81 24.49 -15.73 3.63
CA GLY A 81 24.46 -15.37 5.06
C GLY A 81 24.71 -13.89 5.35
N LYS A 82 24.96 -13.06 4.33
CA LYS A 82 25.01 -11.61 4.48
C LYS A 82 23.61 -11.03 4.61
N ILE A 83 23.50 -9.99 5.43
CA ILE A 83 22.25 -9.23 5.55
C ILE A 83 22.13 -8.38 4.29
N GLU A 84 21.31 -8.82 3.36
CA GLU A 84 20.89 -7.99 2.25
C GLU A 84 19.60 -7.26 2.63
N LEU A 85 19.61 -5.96 2.43
CA LEU A 85 18.36 -5.21 2.37
C LEU A 85 17.57 -5.79 1.20
N GLN A 86 16.40 -6.34 1.48
CA GLN A 86 15.51 -6.74 0.40
C GLN A 86 15.26 -5.50 -0.47
N SER A 87 15.43 -5.66 -1.77
CA SER A 87 15.12 -4.56 -2.69
C SER A 87 13.67 -4.17 -2.51
N PRO A 88 13.36 -2.90 -2.25
CA PRO A 88 11.98 -2.45 -2.19
C PRO A 88 11.19 -2.86 -3.45
N PRO A 89 9.90 -3.16 -3.32
CA PRO A 89 9.09 -3.08 -2.13
C PRO A 89 9.14 -4.35 -1.24
N THR A 90 9.32 -4.17 0.07
CA THR A 90 9.21 -5.23 1.09
C THR A 90 7.83 -5.29 1.73
N ILE A 91 6.99 -4.32 1.40
CA ILE A 91 5.57 -4.28 1.68
C ILE A 91 4.82 -4.47 0.36
N HIS A 92 3.86 -5.36 0.35
CA HIS A 92 3.11 -5.76 -0.84
C HIS A 92 1.62 -5.50 -0.64
N VAL A 93 0.97 -4.89 -1.62
CA VAL A 93 -0.49 -4.70 -1.65
C VAL A 93 -1.08 -5.67 -2.65
N GLY A 94 -2.07 -6.45 -2.21
CA GLY A 94 -2.68 -7.53 -2.99
C GLY A 94 -1.90 -8.83 -2.95
N THR A 95 -2.54 -9.93 -3.37
CA THR A 95 -1.92 -11.26 -3.37
C THR A 95 -0.96 -11.43 -4.53
N THR A 96 0.19 -12.06 -4.28
CA THR A 96 1.19 -12.39 -5.31
C THR A 96 0.80 -13.61 -6.15
N GLU A 97 -0.16 -14.39 -5.69
CA GLU A 97 -0.56 -15.69 -6.26
C GLU A 97 -1.68 -15.61 -7.32
N GLN A 98 -2.19 -14.41 -7.62
CA GLN A 98 -3.20 -14.23 -8.66
C GLN A 98 -2.56 -14.33 -10.06
N SER A 99 -2.22 -15.56 -10.42
CA SER A 99 -1.42 -15.90 -11.58
C SER A 99 -2.07 -15.58 -12.94
N ASP A 100 -3.39 -15.37 -12.99
CA ASP A 100 -4.11 -15.21 -14.26
C ASP A 100 -4.45 -13.75 -14.61
N MET A 101 -4.22 -12.81 -13.68
CA MET A 101 -4.54 -11.40 -13.87
C MET A 101 -3.30 -10.52 -13.93
N SER A 102 -2.29 -10.92 -14.69
CA SER A 102 -1.08 -10.17 -15.06
C SER A 102 -0.84 -8.87 -14.26
N GLY A 103 -0.57 -9.00 -12.95
CA GLY A 103 -0.17 -7.88 -12.11
C GLY A 103 -1.30 -7.05 -11.49
N TYR A 104 -2.56 -7.50 -11.52
CA TYR A 104 -3.63 -6.87 -10.74
C TYR A 104 -3.48 -7.21 -9.25
N ARG A 105 -3.37 -6.20 -8.42
CA ARG A 105 -3.23 -6.32 -6.96
C ARG A 105 -4.33 -5.60 -6.20
N GLY A 106 -5.42 -5.29 -6.87
CA GLY A 106 -6.57 -4.60 -6.31
C GLY A 106 -7.52 -5.51 -5.51
N PRO A 107 -8.68 -4.97 -5.12
CA PRO A 107 -9.71 -5.72 -4.43
C PRO A 107 -10.22 -6.89 -5.26
N VAL A 108 -10.35 -8.05 -4.63
CA VAL A 108 -10.93 -9.26 -5.25
C VAL A 108 -12.07 -9.78 -4.39
N ILE A 109 -12.95 -10.53 -5.01
CA ILE A 109 -13.98 -11.28 -4.35
C ILE A 109 -13.82 -12.77 -4.67
N THR A 110 -13.87 -13.60 -3.64
CA THR A 110 -13.92 -15.06 -3.79
C THR A 110 -15.36 -15.49 -3.83
N GLU A 111 -15.79 -16.07 -4.94
CA GLU A 111 -17.16 -16.60 -5.10
C GLU A 111 -17.31 -17.95 -4.40
N ALA A 112 -18.53 -18.43 -4.31
CA ALA A 112 -18.85 -19.68 -3.61
C ALA A 112 -18.18 -20.94 -4.21
N ASP A 113 -17.78 -20.87 -5.46
CA ASP A 113 -17.03 -21.93 -6.17
C ASP A 113 -15.52 -21.87 -5.95
N GLY A 114 -15.04 -20.85 -5.20
CA GLY A 114 -13.63 -20.62 -4.93
C GLY A 114 -12.92 -19.80 -6.02
N SER A 115 -13.63 -19.36 -7.06
CA SER A 115 -13.05 -18.48 -8.07
C SER A 115 -12.85 -17.07 -7.52
N GLU A 116 -11.75 -16.43 -7.89
CA GLU A 116 -11.44 -15.05 -7.54
C GLU A 116 -11.63 -14.15 -8.75
N THR A 117 -12.40 -13.09 -8.56
CA THR A 117 -12.65 -12.07 -9.58
C THR A 117 -12.36 -10.68 -9.04
N PRO A 118 -11.91 -9.73 -9.89
CA PRO A 118 -11.75 -8.34 -9.48
C PRO A 118 -13.06 -7.78 -8.98
N LEU A 119 -13.03 -7.21 -7.78
CA LEU A 119 -14.18 -6.51 -7.24
C LEU A 119 -14.30 -5.12 -7.87
N THR A 120 -15.40 -4.89 -8.57
CA THR A 120 -15.70 -3.55 -9.10
C THR A 120 -16.32 -2.65 -8.01
N PRO A 121 -16.12 -1.33 -8.08
CA PRO A 121 -16.77 -0.40 -7.16
C PRO A 121 -18.29 -0.51 -7.14
N MET A 122 -18.93 -0.70 -8.31
CA MET A 122 -20.39 -0.89 -8.38
C MET A 122 -20.83 -2.15 -7.64
N GLU A 123 -20.12 -3.25 -7.82
CA GLU A 123 -20.43 -4.50 -7.13
C GLU A 123 -20.23 -4.37 -5.62
N ALA A 124 -19.16 -3.71 -5.19
CA ALA A 124 -18.93 -3.42 -3.77
C ALA A 124 -20.10 -2.62 -3.14
N ARG A 125 -20.66 -1.64 -3.87
CA ARG A 125 -21.84 -0.87 -3.42
C ARG A 125 -23.07 -1.75 -3.32
N LEU A 126 -23.35 -2.57 -4.35
CA LEU A 126 -24.55 -3.40 -4.43
C LEU A 126 -24.56 -4.54 -3.40
N ARG A 127 -23.41 -5.13 -3.12
CA ARG A 127 -23.27 -6.26 -2.20
C ARG A 127 -22.86 -5.82 -0.78
N ASN A 128 -22.79 -4.51 -0.50
CA ASN A 128 -22.35 -3.95 0.79
C ASN A 128 -20.97 -4.46 1.23
N LEU A 129 -20.03 -4.58 0.29
CA LEU A 129 -18.68 -5.06 0.54
C LEU A 129 -17.69 -3.92 0.81
N ASN A 130 -16.55 -4.29 1.38
CA ASN A 130 -15.39 -3.41 1.48
C ASN A 130 -14.53 -3.59 0.23
N SER A 131 -14.23 -2.49 -0.47
CA SER A 131 -13.29 -2.49 -1.58
C SER A 131 -11.85 -2.39 -1.02
N CYS A 132 -11.32 -3.52 -0.52
CA CYS A 132 -10.02 -3.58 0.17
C CYS A 132 -9.10 -4.59 -0.51
N SER A 133 -7.80 -4.32 -0.45
CA SER A 133 -6.76 -5.27 -0.81
C SER A 133 -5.94 -5.67 0.43
N PRO A 134 -5.52 -6.92 0.56
CA PRO A 134 -4.66 -7.34 1.65
C PRO A 134 -3.28 -6.69 1.53
N VAL A 135 -2.69 -6.36 2.65
CA VAL A 135 -1.33 -5.83 2.75
C VAL A 135 -0.47 -6.87 3.44
N PHE A 136 0.63 -7.22 2.81
CA PHE A 136 1.61 -8.16 3.31
C PHE A 136 2.93 -7.45 3.56
N VAL A 137 3.64 -7.90 4.59
CA VAL A 137 4.99 -7.44 4.92
C VAL A 137 5.88 -8.64 5.12
N ASP A 138 7.09 -8.55 4.61
CA ASP A 138 8.10 -9.57 4.81
C ASP A 138 8.75 -9.42 6.18
N PHE A 139 8.87 -10.51 6.91
CA PHE A 139 9.53 -10.59 8.20
C PHE A 139 10.63 -11.65 8.14
N THR A 140 11.75 -11.33 8.76
CA THR A 140 12.83 -12.28 9.01
C THR A 140 13.06 -12.41 10.49
N VAL A 141 13.10 -13.62 10.99
CA VAL A 141 13.34 -13.94 12.41
C VAL A 141 14.68 -14.62 12.55
N ASP A 142 15.56 -14.05 13.34
CA ASP A 142 16.86 -14.60 13.68
C ASP A 142 16.92 -14.90 15.18
N GLN A 143 17.65 -15.94 15.56
CA GLN A 143 18.02 -16.25 16.93
C GLN A 143 19.36 -15.61 17.27
N ALA A 144 19.45 -14.97 18.41
CA ALA A 144 20.67 -14.37 18.94
C ALA A 144 21.08 -15.06 20.23
N GLU A 145 22.37 -15.16 20.50
CA GLU A 145 22.90 -15.71 21.76
C GLU A 145 22.64 -14.75 22.92
N SER A 146 22.66 -13.44 22.67
CA SER A 146 22.43 -12.40 23.67
C SER A 146 21.69 -11.19 23.06
N ALA A 147 21.19 -10.30 23.92
CA ALA A 147 20.55 -9.05 23.49
C ALA A 147 21.46 -8.13 22.68
N GLU A 148 22.77 -8.21 22.89
CA GLU A 148 23.80 -7.38 22.24
C GLU A 148 24.44 -8.04 21.02
N THR A 149 24.02 -9.27 20.67
CA THR A 149 24.60 -10.01 19.54
C THR A 149 24.43 -9.18 18.25
N PRO A 150 25.54 -8.94 17.49
CA PRO A 150 25.45 -8.30 16.20
C PRO A 150 24.59 -9.13 15.23
N LEU A 151 23.85 -8.45 14.34
CA LEU A 151 22.99 -9.12 13.35
C LEU A 151 23.73 -10.13 12.46
N GLU A 152 25.00 -9.86 12.19
CA GLU A 152 25.85 -10.73 11.37
C GLU A 152 26.08 -12.11 12.00
N ASN A 153 26.01 -12.19 13.32
CA ASN A 153 26.24 -13.40 14.11
C ASN A 153 24.96 -14.11 14.56
N ALA A 154 23.80 -13.56 14.22
CA ALA A 154 22.52 -14.18 14.54
C ALA A 154 22.19 -15.30 13.56
N GLU A 155 21.57 -16.37 14.03
CA GLU A 155 21.16 -17.51 13.22
C GLU A 155 19.75 -17.30 12.66
N LEU A 156 19.60 -17.46 11.35
CA LEU A 156 18.29 -17.34 10.69
C LEU A 156 17.38 -18.51 11.08
N ILE A 157 16.22 -18.20 11.66
CA ILE A 157 15.17 -19.18 11.96
C ILE A 157 14.19 -19.29 10.80
N ALA A 158 13.60 -18.15 10.38
CA ALA A 158 12.54 -18.12 9.39
C ALA A 158 12.49 -16.78 8.64
N THR A 159 11.99 -16.84 7.41
CA THR A 159 11.58 -15.67 6.64
C THR A 159 10.17 -15.92 6.15
N GLU A 160 9.24 -15.05 6.50
CA GLU A 160 7.82 -15.22 6.18
C GLU A 160 7.22 -13.90 5.70
N THR A 161 6.27 -14.03 4.76
CA THR A 161 5.43 -12.91 4.33
C THR A 161 4.10 -12.99 5.06
N VAL A 162 3.80 -12.00 5.89
CA VAL A 162 2.64 -12.02 6.78
C VAL A 162 1.64 -10.97 6.35
N LYS A 163 0.35 -11.35 6.28
CA LYS A 163 -0.76 -10.41 6.09
C LYS A 163 -0.91 -9.55 7.36
N VAL A 164 -0.77 -8.23 7.19
CA VAL A 164 -0.84 -7.27 8.29
C VAL A 164 -2.23 -6.65 8.42
N CYS A 165 -2.85 -6.27 7.29
CA CYS A 165 -4.17 -5.63 7.30
C CYS A 165 -4.83 -5.74 5.92
N ASP A 166 -6.10 -5.30 5.87
CA ASP A 166 -6.83 -5.04 4.63
C ASP A 166 -6.91 -3.52 4.42
N LEU A 167 -6.33 -3.05 3.33
CA LEU A 167 -6.29 -1.63 2.97
C LEU A 167 -7.44 -1.29 2.04
N PRO A 168 -8.33 -0.35 2.38
CA PRO A 168 -9.29 0.19 1.43
C PRO A 168 -8.59 0.84 0.24
N ILE A 169 -9.02 0.49 -0.97
CA ILE A 169 -8.45 1.02 -2.21
C ILE A 169 -9.31 2.15 -2.74
N MET A 170 -8.67 3.27 -3.05
CA MET A 170 -9.33 4.45 -3.57
C MET A 170 -9.81 4.19 -5.01
N VAL A 171 -11.05 4.55 -5.30
CA VAL A 171 -11.65 4.39 -6.64
C VAL A 171 -10.86 5.21 -7.67
N LYS A 172 -10.54 4.58 -8.81
CA LYS A 172 -9.70 5.11 -9.91
C LYS A 172 -8.26 5.43 -9.52
N SER A 173 -7.73 4.87 -8.41
CA SER A 173 -6.29 4.86 -8.11
C SER A 173 -5.61 3.65 -8.74
N LYS A 174 -4.28 3.61 -8.71
CA LYS A 174 -3.45 2.53 -9.30
C LYS A 174 -3.74 1.12 -8.77
N GLY A 175 -4.32 1.00 -7.59
CA GLY A 175 -4.76 -0.27 -7.02
C GLY A 175 -6.21 -0.64 -7.33
N CYS A 176 -6.95 0.17 -8.08
CA CYS A 176 -8.36 -0.03 -8.38
C CYS A 176 -8.56 -0.84 -9.67
N SER A 177 -9.62 -1.66 -9.72
CA SER A 177 -10.04 -2.37 -10.96
C SER A 177 -10.41 -1.42 -12.11
N LEU A 178 -10.73 -0.17 -11.79
CA LEU A 178 -11.05 0.87 -12.76
C LEU A 178 -9.84 1.75 -13.13
N ASP A 179 -8.65 1.44 -12.63
CA ASP A 179 -7.45 2.16 -13.06
C ASP A 179 -7.21 1.95 -14.56
N ARG A 180 -6.85 3.02 -15.25
CA ARG A 180 -6.69 3.00 -16.70
C ARG A 180 -5.64 2.01 -17.16
N ASP A 181 -4.53 1.89 -16.44
CA ASP A 181 -3.46 0.94 -16.74
C ASP A 181 -3.91 -0.51 -16.53
N VAL A 182 -4.73 -0.75 -15.49
CA VAL A 182 -5.33 -2.07 -15.22
C VAL A 182 -6.31 -2.45 -16.33
N VAL A 183 -7.19 -1.54 -16.72
CA VAL A 183 -8.16 -1.75 -17.80
C VAL A 183 -7.46 -2.01 -19.12
N THR A 184 -6.42 -1.24 -19.46
CA THR A 184 -5.64 -1.42 -20.69
C THR A 184 -5.03 -2.81 -20.77
N ARG A 185 -4.45 -3.28 -19.65
CA ARG A 185 -3.89 -4.65 -19.57
C ARG A 185 -4.96 -5.74 -19.67
N SER A 186 -6.09 -5.55 -19.00
CA SER A 186 -7.19 -6.52 -19.02
C SER A 186 -7.80 -6.70 -20.41
N LEU A 187 -7.79 -5.63 -21.21
CA LEU A 187 -8.23 -5.64 -22.60
C LEU A 187 -7.13 -6.07 -23.59
N GLN A 188 -5.92 -6.34 -23.12
CA GLN A 188 -4.74 -6.72 -23.92
C GLN A 188 -4.39 -5.67 -24.99
N LEU A 189 -4.58 -4.39 -24.65
CA LEU A 189 -4.28 -3.26 -25.52
C LEU A 189 -2.92 -2.66 -25.17
N GLU A 190 -2.24 -2.03 -26.15
CA GLU A 190 -1.04 -1.23 -25.90
C GLU A 190 -1.39 0.12 -25.25
N SER A 191 -2.52 0.69 -25.66
CA SER A 191 -3.08 1.92 -25.09
C SER A 191 -4.59 1.94 -25.27
N ILE A 192 -5.29 2.67 -24.40
CA ILE A 192 -6.75 2.81 -24.46
C ILE A 192 -7.11 4.28 -24.71
N THR A 193 -8.02 4.50 -25.65
CA THR A 193 -8.58 5.83 -25.92
C THR A 193 -9.63 6.22 -24.87
N ASP A 194 -9.98 7.50 -24.78
CA ASP A 194 -11.00 7.98 -23.84
C ASP A 194 -12.37 7.36 -24.12
N GLU A 195 -12.74 7.18 -25.40
CA GLU A 195 -13.99 6.54 -25.79
C GLU A 195 -14.05 5.06 -25.40
N GLU A 196 -12.98 4.33 -25.63
CA GLU A 196 -12.90 2.90 -25.26
C GLU A 196 -12.96 2.73 -23.73
N TYR A 197 -12.26 3.58 -23.00
CA TYR A 197 -12.29 3.58 -21.53
C TYR A 197 -13.69 3.91 -21.01
N ASP A 198 -14.35 4.94 -21.55
CA ASP A 198 -15.72 5.28 -21.21
C ASP A 198 -16.72 4.15 -21.51
N ASN A 199 -16.53 3.45 -22.64
CA ASN A 199 -17.35 2.30 -22.99
C ASN A 199 -17.11 1.11 -22.04
N TYR A 200 -15.85 0.89 -21.66
CA TYR A 200 -15.53 -0.11 -20.63
C TYR A 200 -16.23 0.21 -19.31
N LEU A 201 -16.13 1.45 -18.80
CA LEU A 201 -16.79 1.86 -17.58
C LEU A 201 -18.30 1.63 -17.64
N ARG A 202 -18.95 1.99 -18.75
CA ARG A 202 -20.39 1.71 -18.94
C ARG A 202 -20.71 0.24 -18.94
N SER A 203 -19.84 -0.62 -19.50
CA SER A 203 -20.02 -2.08 -19.47
C SER A 203 -19.96 -2.63 -18.05
N GLN A 204 -19.13 -2.04 -17.18
CA GLN A 204 -19.04 -2.33 -15.76
C GLN A 204 -20.14 -1.64 -14.93
N LYS A 205 -21.09 -0.93 -15.57
CA LYS A 205 -22.15 -0.14 -14.95
C LYS A 205 -21.64 1.02 -14.08
N GLU A 206 -20.44 1.50 -14.38
CA GLU A 206 -19.84 2.67 -13.73
C GLU A 206 -20.07 3.93 -14.55
N ASP A 207 -20.17 5.08 -13.87
CA ASP A 207 -20.31 6.37 -14.54
C ASP A 207 -18.94 6.87 -15.04
N PRO A 208 -18.76 7.08 -16.36
CA PRO A 208 -17.54 7.68 -16.89
C PRO A 208 -17.21 9.06 -16.32
N ARG A 209 -18.24 9.81 -15.89
CA ARG A 209 -18.09 11.15 -15.32
C ARG A 209 -17.70 11.16 -13.84
N ASP A 210 -17.77 10.01 -13.18
CA ASP A 210 -17.31 9.89 -11.80
C ASP A 210 -15.80 10.14 -11.75
N PRO A 211 -15.32 11.15 -11.02
CA PRO A 211 -13.91 11.46 -10.93
C PRO A 211 -13.10 10.46 -10.08
N GLY A 212 -13.74 9.60 -9.28
CA GLY A 212 -13.08 8.76 -8.29
C GLY A 212 -12.59 9.54 -7.06
N GLY A 213 -11.53 9.06 -6.41
CA GLY A 213 -10.90 9.77 -5.28
C GLY A 213 -11.60 9.53 -3.93
N TYR A 214 -12.41 8.50 -3.82
CA TYR A 214 -13.10 8.07 -2.60
C TYR A 214 -12.95 6.57 -2.37
N PHE A 215 -13.34 6.08 -1.20
CA PHE A 215 -13.30 4.68 -0.80
C PHE A 215 -14.70 4.10 -0.68
N ILE A 216 -14.83 2.79 -0.83
CA ILE A 216 -16.08 2.08 -0.58
C ILE A 216 -15.87 1.14 0.60
N VAL A 217 -16.56 1.40 1.70
CA VAL A 217 -16.50 0.62 2.93
C VAL A 217 -17.91 0.26 3.37
N GLY A 218 -18.20 -1.04 3.43
CA GLY A 218 -19.56 -1.54 3.70
C GLY A 218 -20.58 -1.03 2.69
N GLY A 219 -20.22 -0.99 1.40
CA GLY A 219 -21.06 -0.49 0.32
C GLY A 219 -21.28 1.03 0.30
N THR A 220 -20.72 1.76 1.27
CA THR A 220 -20.89 3.20 1.42
C THR A 220 -19.65 3.94 0.94
N GLU A 221 -19.86 5.02 0.17
CA GLU A 221 -18.79 5.90 -0.28
C GLU A 221 -18.26 6.77 0.86
N ARG A 222 -16.93 6.78 1.02
CA ARG A 222 -16.22 7.52 2.06
C ARG A 222 -15.11 8.36 1.46
N VAL A 223 -15.05 9.64 1.83
CA VAL A 223 -13.99 10.57 1.40
C VAL A 223 -13.10 10.91 2.58
N LEU A 224 -11.79 10.90 2.37
CA LEU A 224 -10.86 11.46 3.33
C LEU A 224 -10.84 12.98 3.19
N ILE A 225 -11.14 13.68 4.28
CA ILE A 225 -11.01 15.13 4.34
C ILE A 225 -9.54 15.44 4.61
N THR A 226 -8.88 16.14 3.69
CA THR A 226 -7.50 16.60 3.88
C THR A 226 -7.45 17.68 4.95
N LEU A 227 -6.60 17.48 5.94
CA LEU A 227 -6.30 18.46 6.99
C LEU A 227 -4.85 18.91 6.85
N GLU A 228 -4.64 20.22 6.81
CA GLU A 228 -3.31 20.82 6.89
C GLU A 228 -3.12 21.39 8.30
N ASP A 229 -2.06 20.99 8.96
CA ASP A 229 -1.69 21.46 10.30
C ASP A 229 -0.17 21.55 10.43
N LEU A 230 0.29 22.28 11.43
CA LEU A 230 1.72 22.40 11.73
C LEU A 230 2.24 21.05 12.26
N ALA A 231 3.38 20.63 11.72
CA ALA A 231 4.03 19.42 12.20
C ALA A 231 4.41 19.56 13.69
N PRO A 232 4.00 18.62 14.56
CA PRO A 232 4.35 18.65 15.97
C PRO A 232 5.88 18.51 16.15
N ASN A 233 6.40 19.04 17.27
CA ASN A 233 7.80 18.94 17.67
C ASN A 233 8.81 19.55 16.67
N ARG A 234 8.39 20.52 15.87
CA ARG A 234 9.28 21.31 15.02
C ARG A 234 9.41 22.74 15.56
N VAL A 235 10.65 23.23 15.66
CA VAL A 235 10.92 24.62 16.00
C VAL A 235 10.72 25.45 14.74
N LEU A 236 9.77 26.40 14.78
CA LEU A 236 9.56 27.37 13.73
C LEU A 236 10.23 28.70 14.14
N VAL A 237 11.06 29.24 13.27
CA VAL A 237 11.71 30.53 13.47
C VAL A 237 11.19 31.52 12.44
N GLU A 238 10.47 32.53 12.90
CA GLU A 238 9.95 33.60 12.04
C GLU A 238 10.61 34.95 12.41
N ARG A 239 10.83 35.76 11.38
CA ARG A 239 11.29 37.11 11.58
C ARG A 239 10.13 38.01 12.00
N ASN A 240 10.21 38.62 13.19
CA ASN A 240 9.17 39.54 13.63
C ASN A 240 9.13 40.75 12.69
N LYS A 241 8.00 41.00 12.03
CA LYS A 241 7.82 42.12 11.08
C LYS A 241 7.56 43.45 11.74
N LYS A 242 7.55 43.52 13.09
CA LYS A 242 7.24 44.73 13.86
C LYS A 242 8.47 45.47 14.42
N ASN A 243 9.67 45.10 14.00
CA ASN A 243 10.91 45.86 14.31
C ASN A 243 11.69 46.12 13.04
#